data_80ce835637486912f2631fd02642755e
#
_entry.id   80ce835637486912f2631fd02642755e
#
_cell.length_a   1.000
_cell.length_b   1.000
_cell.length_c   1.000
_cell.angle_alpha   90.00
_cell.angle_beta   90.00
_cell.angle_gamma   90.00
#
_symmetry.space_group_name_H-M   'P 1'
#
loop_
_entity.id
_entity.type
_entity.pdbx_description
1 polymer ?
#
loop_
_entity_poly.entity_id
_entity_poly.type
_entity_poly.pdbx_seq_one_letter_code
_entity_poly.pdbx_strand_id
1 'polypeptide(L)'
;MYKRQIVDLADYVVIGEGEVAFRTLCESLLSSQRRILTKTVQGGLPPLGELQLPYDEYTAADCAHRLIYVEASRGCPFKCEFCLSSLDEKVRQFPLPSFLAAMQQLFDRGVRHFKFVDRTFNLNIATSRAILQFFLDHMEPGLFVHFELIPDRLPDSLREVIAQFPPGSLQFEIGIQTLNTEVEALISRRQDHDKLAHNLRWLQTETGTHLHTDLIIGLPGEDLASFARGFDTLCSFGVQEIQVGILKRLRGTPISRHQEPFALVFSAHPPYEILSTSTIDFATMNALRRFARFWDIFANSGSFVQLMKLLLALQPSPFASFFAFSKWVFGKVGKTNAIGLARQCQLLWDYLVTDCGHDPAQIARLMMLDLDRTGRTEPFPFLEPYIDRAELRQRKRERLSQAPSRQSRHLDA
;
A
#
# COMPACT_ATOMS: atom_id res chain seq x y z
N MET A 1 4.59 17.17 -19.79
CA MET A 1 3.29 17.45 -20.41
C MET A 1 2.27 18.01 -19.41
N TYR A 2 2.12 17.45 -18.21
CA TYR A 2 1.19 17.96 -17.17
C TYR A 2 1.41 19.43 -16.78
N LYS A 3 2.66 19.86 -16.63
CA LYS A 3 2.93 21.26 -16.26
C LYS A 3 2.33 22.29 -17.21
N ARG A 4 2.26 22.03 -18.53
CA ARG A 4 1.70 23.00 -19.47
C ARG A 4 0.18 23.13 -19.31
N GLN A 5 -0.53 22.03 -19.16
CA GLN A 5 -2.00 22.06 -19.05
C GLN A 5 -2.50 22.76 -17.77
N ILE A 6 -1.84 22.49 -16.61
CA ILE A 6 -2.21 23.15 -15.34
C ILE A 6 -1.71 24.59 -15.28
N VAL A 7 -0.48 24.85 -15.78
CA VAL A 7 0.09 26.22 -15.82
C VAL A 7 -0.77 27.17 -16.66
N ASP A 8 -1.36 26.67 -17.74
CA ASP A 8 -2.22 27.51 -18.59
C ASP A 8 -3.56 27.86 -17.92
N LEU A 9 -4.04 27.02 -17.00
CA LEU A 9 -5.29 27.20 -16.26
C LEU A 9 -5.15 28.03 -14.97
N ALA A 10 -3.93 28.21 -14.46
CA ALA A 10 -3.67 28.92 -13.22
C ALA A 10 -3.06 30.32 -13.50
N ASP A 11 -3.38 31.30 -12.66
CA ASP A 11 -2.74 32.60 -12.69
C ASP A 11 -1.27 32.51 -12.25
N TYR A 12 -1.02 31.73 -11.18
CA TYR A 12 0.30 31.47 -10.63
C TYR A 12 0.46 29.98 -10.31
N VAL A 13 1.70 29.49 -10.37
CA VAL A 13 2.07 28.11 -10.02
C VAL A 13 3.30 28.14 -9.12
N VAL A 14 3.15 27.61 -7.91
CA VAL A 14 4.28 27.39 -6.98
C VAL A 14 4.87 26.00 -7.24
N ILE A 15 6.19 25.92 -7.41
CA ILE A 15 6.92 24.66 -7.65
C ILE A 15 7.80 24.36 -6.44
N GLY A 16 7.79 23.12 -5.97
CA GLY A 16 8.52 22.68 -4.78
C GLY A 16 7.67 22.76 -3.51
N GLU A 17 8.29 22.94 -2.36
CA GLU A 17 7.58 23.14 -1.10
C GLU A 17 6.94 24.53 -1.08
N GLY A 18 5.64 24.55 -0.93
CA GLY A 18 4.82 25.74 -1.22
C GLY A 18 4.59 26.67 -0.04
N GLU A 19 4.78 26.23 1.18
CA GLU A 19 4.29 26.94 2.40
C GLU A 19 4.72 28.40 2.45
N VAL A 20 6.02 28.66 2.40
CA VAL A 20 6.58 30.03 2.47
C VAL A 20 6.34 30.78 1.16
N ALA A 21 6.57 30.12 0.02
CA ALA A 21 6.45 30.76 -1.29
C ALA A 21 5.00 31.14 -1.62
N PHE A 22 4.03 30.30 -1.26
CA PHE A 22 2.60 30.60 -1.45
C PHE A 22 2.14 31.74 -0.54
N ARG A 23 2.55 31.72 0.73
CA ARG A 23 2.29 32.83 1.65
C ARG A 23 2.84 34.17 1.10
N THR A 24 4.11 34.20 0.70
CA THR A 24 4.74 35.39 0.13
C THR A 24 4.02 35.86 -1.13
N LEU A 25 3.58 34.93 -2.00
CA LEU A 25 2.78 35.24 -3.18
C LEU A 25 1.46 35.91 -2.78
N CYS A 26 0.72 35.35 -1.84
CA CYS A 26 -0.55 35.92 -1.37
C CYS A 26 -0.35 37.33 -0.76
N GLU A 27 0.65 37.51 0.12
CA GLU A 27 0.99 38.79 0.71
C GLU A 27 1.32 39.83 -0.36
N SER A 28 2.07 39.45 -1.41
CA SER A 28 2.40 40.34 -2.54
C SER A 28 1.20 40.71 -3.40
N LEU A 29 0.25 39.78 -3.57
CA LEU A 29 -0.98 40.06 -4.35
C LEU A 29 -1.97 40.94 -3.57
N LEU A 30 -1.99 40.83 -2.26
CA LEU A 30 -2.86 41.62 -1.37
C LEU A 30 -2.28 43.00 -1.06
N SER A 31 -0.97 43.18 -1.24
CA SER A 31 -0.33 44.47 -1.02
C SER A 31 -0.64 45.48 -2.11
N SER A 32 -0.68 46.77 -1.79
CA SER A 32 -0.83 47.87 -2.74
C SER A 32 0.40 48.03 -3.67
N GLN A 33 1.54 47.45 -3.32
CA GLN A 33 2.78 47.43 -4.11
C GLN A 33 2.84 46.13 -4.94
N ARG A 34 2.16 46.11 -6.08
CA ARG A 34 2.26 44.98 -7.03
C ARG A 34 3.70 44.86 -7.56
N ARG A 35 4.47 43.90 -7.09
CA ARG A 35 5.65 43.45 -7.83
C ARG A 35 5.19 42.61 -9.01
N ILE A 36 5.88 42.78 -10.15
CA ILE A 36 5.69 41.90 -11.32
C ILE A 36 6.14 40.51 -10.88
N LEU A 37 5.20 39.63 -10.66
CA LEU A 37 5.46 38.25 -10.29
C LEU A 37 5.47 37.41 -11.56
N THR A 38 6.46 36.53 -11.68
CA THR A 38 6.46 35.50 -12.74
C THR A 38 5.33 34.52 -12.49
N LYS A 39 4.70 34.04 -13.56
CA LYS A 39 3.63 33.01 -13.44
C LYS A 39 4.07 31.79 -12.66
N THR A 40 5.36 31.47 -12.71
CA THR A 40 5.94 30.34 -11.96
C THR A 40 6.82 30.87 -10.84
N VAL A 41 6.46 30.54 -9.60
CA VAL A 41 7.17 30.88 -8.37
C VAL A 41 7.91 29.65 -7.87
N GLN A 42 9.21 29.75 -7.61
CA GLN A 42 9.98 28.67 -7.03
C GLN A 42 9.79 28.67 -5.50
N GLY A 43 9.31 27.55 -4.96
CA GLY A 43 9.35 27.26 -3.53
C GLY A 43 10.78 26.90 -3.11
N GLY A 44 11.15 27.28 -1.90
CA GLY A 44 12.42 26.86 -1.29
C GLY A 44 12.26 25.54 -0.52
N LEU A 45 13.30 25.24 0.27
CA LEU A 45 13.29 24.19 1.29
C LEU A 45 13.36 24.86 2.67
N PRO A 46 12.24 25.31 3.23
CA PRO A 46 12.25 26.02 4.52
C PRO A 46 12.69 25.08 5.64
N PRO A 47 13.32 25.62 6.71
CA PRO A 47 13.54 24.83 7.93
C PRO A 47 12.20 24.33 8.48
N LEU A 48 12.06 23.02 8.71
CA LEU A 48 10.78 22.44 9.14
C LEU A 48 10.34 22.93 10.53
N GLY A 49 11.28 23.38 11.37
CA GLY A 49 10.97 23.98 12.68
C GLY A 49 10.29 25.36 12.59
N GLU A 50 10.32 26.00 11.44
CA GLU A 50 9.66 27.31 11.19
C GLU A 50 8.27 27.14 10.59
N LEU A 51 7.91 25.93 10.17
CA LEU A 51 6.62 25.63 9.61
C LEU A 51 5.59 25.30 10.70
N GLN A 52 4.39 25.85 10.53
CA GLN A 52 3.26 25.48 11.35
C GLN A 52 2.71 24.12 10.90
N LEU A 53 2.55 23.20 11.84
CA LEU A 53 1.90 21.92 11.56
C LEU A 53 0.39 22.14 11.33
N PRO A 54 -0.21 21.61 10.25
CA PRO A 54 -1.57 21.96 9.84
C PRO A 54 -2.67 21.14 10.54
N TYR A 55 -2.37 20.47 11.65
CA TYR A 55 -3.28 19.47 12.21
C TYR A 55 -4.47 20.09 12.95
N ASP A 56 -4.41 21.36 13.31
CA ASP A 56 -5.54 22.09 13.87
C ASP A 56 -6.68 22.29 12.82
N GLU A 57 -6.35 22.26 11.53
CA GLU A 57 -7.31 22.39 10.42
C GLU A 57 -8.20 21.15 10.22
N TYR A 58 -7.86 20.00 10.80
CA TYR A 58 -8.76 18.86 10.81
C TYR A 58 -10.02 19.18 11.62
N THR A 59 -11.19 19.01 11.03
CA THR A 59 -12.48 19.21 11.71
C THR A 59 -12.78 18.07 12.67
N ALA A 60 -13.76 18.24 13.56
CA ALA A 60 -14.24 17.15 14.42
C ALA A 60 -14.77 15.96 13.60
N ALA A 61 -15.37 16.20 12.44
CA ALA A 61 -15.83 15.16 11.53
C ALA A 61 -14.66 14.40 10.89
N ASP A 62 -13.55 15.09 10.55
CA ASP A 62 -12.35 14.45 10.05
C ASP A 62 -11.73 13.56 11.13
N CYS A 63 -11.57 14.06 12.35
CA CYS A 63 -11.04 13.31 13.48
C CYS A 63 -11.86 12.05 13.80
N ALA A 64 -13.19 12.12 13.67
CA ALA A 64 -14.09 11.00 13.97
C ALA A 64 -14.16 9.94 12.87
N HIS A 65 -13.96 10.30 11.58
CA HIS A 65 -14.33 9.43 10.46
C HIS A 65 -13.25 9.23 9.41
N ARG A 66 -12.09 9.89 9.53
CA ARG A 66 -11.03 9.81 8.53
C ARG A 66 -9.75 9.21 9.11
N LEU A 67 -8.99 8.61 8.23
CA LEU A 67 -7.57 8.33 8.45
C LEU A 67 -6.82 9.66 8.42
N ILE A 68 -6.18 10.02 9.51
CA ILE A 68 -5.46 11.29 9.64
C ILE A 68 -4.02 11.13 9.15
N TYR A 69 -3.66 11.92 8.16
CA TYR A 69 -2.31 11.93 7.61
C TYR A 69 -1.42 12.86 8.44
N VAL A 70 -0.26 12.35 8.85
CA VAL A 70 0.73 13.08 9.63
C VAL A 70 2.12 12.90 9.04
N GLU A 71 3.02 13.86 9.31
CA GLU A 71 4.36 13.92 8.72
C GLU A 71 5.37 14.31 9.81
N ALA A 72 6.30 13.40 10.14
CA ALA A 72 7.40 13.66 11.07
C ALA A 72 8.68 14.07 10.34
N SER A 73 8.80 13.69 9.04
CA SER A 73 9.98 14.03 8.23
C SER A 73 9.64 14.14 6.73
N ARG A 74 10.42 14.95 6.00
CA ARG A 74 10.35 15.12 4.56
C ARG A 74 11.62 14.66 3.87
N GLY A 75 11.46 14.10 2.68
CA GLY A 75 12.55 13.66 1.83
C GLY A 75 12.86 12.17 1.96
N CYS A 76 13.75 11.69 1.10
CA CYS A 76 14.22 10.31 1.07
C CYS A 76 15.69 10.30 0.63
N PRO A 77 16.59 9.57 1.32
CA PRO A 77 17.99 9.52 0.95
C PRO A 77 18.26 8.58 -0.24
N PHE A 78 17.27 7.75 -0.60
CA PHE A 78 17.40 6.77 -1.67
C PHE A 78 17.10 7.40 -3.04
N LYS A 79 17.77 6.91 -4.07
CA LYS A 79 17.71 7.45 -5.43
C LYS A 79 16.97 6.53 -6.39
N CYS A 80 15.94 5.81 -5.90
CA CYS A 80 15.12 4.93 -6.73
C CYS A 80 14.53 5.68 -7.92
N GLU A 81 14.85 5.25 -9.14
CA GLU A 81 14.64 6.03 -10.36
C GLU A 81 13.18 6.20 -10.80
N PHE A 82 12.29 5.36 -10.30
CA PHE A 82 10.84 5.46 -10.53
C PHE A 82 10.13 6.41 -9.54
N CYS A 83 10.81 6.83 -8.46
CA CYS A 83 10.21 7.54 -7.35
C CYS A 83 10.45 9.05 -7.42
N LEU A 84 9.43 9.87 -7.15
CA LEU A 84 9.57 11.33 -7.07
C LEU A 84 10.45 11.76 -5.90
N SER A 85 10.42 11.03 -4.79
CA SER A 85 11.26 11.33 -3.62
C SER A 85 12.76 11.13 -3.86
N SER A 86 13.15 10.49 -4.98
CA SER A 86 14.55 10.42 -5.40
C SER A 86 15.12 11.78 -5.81
N LEU A 87 14.26 12.76 -6.05
CA LEU A 87 14.62 14.14 -6.39
C LEU A 87 15.01 14.95 -5.14
N ASP A 88 14.66 14.47 -3.94
CA ASP A 88 15.05 15.08 -2.69
C ASP A 88 16.55 14.88 -2.43
N GLU A 89 17.20 15.88 -1.84
CA GLU A 89 18.63 15.80 -1.54
C GLU A 89 18.90 15.24 -0.15
N LYS A 90 18.03 15.56 0.82
CA LYS A 90 18.20 15.26 2.24
C LYS A 90 16.87 14.94 2.91
N VAL A 91 16.94 14.10 3.93
CA VAL A 91 15.83 13.94 4.88
C VAL A 91 15.92 15.06 5.91
N ARG A 92 14.82 15.77 6.12
CA ARG A 92 14.65 16.83 7.12
C ARG A 92 13.57 16.40 8.10
N GLN A 93 13.76 16.62 9.37
CA GLN A 93 12.81 16.24 10.42
C GLN A 93 12.15 17.46 11.03
N PHE A 94 10.89 17.36 11.36
CA PHE A 94 10.24 18.29 12.26
C PHE A 94 10.83 18.14 13.67
N PRO A 95 10.90 19.21 14.48
CA PRO A 95 11.33 19.11 15.87
C PRO A 95 10.44 18.10 16.63
N LEU A 96 11.04 17.03 17.13
CA LEU A 96 10.31 15.92 17.75
C LEU A 96 9.37 16.36 18.87
N PRO A 97 9.76 17.26 19.80
CA PRO A 97 8.84 17.72 20.85
C PRO A 97 7.57 18.39 20.32
N SER A 98 7.71 19.25 19.30
CA SER A 98 6.57 19.95 18.68
C SER A 98 5.67 18.96 17.93
N PHE A 99 6.28 17.99 17.23
CA PHE A 99 5.54 16.95 16.53
C PHE A 99 4.74 16.07 17.52
N LEU A 100 5.35 15.58 18.60
CA LEU A 100 4.65 14.76 19.59
C LEU A 100 3.55 15.54 20.33
N ALA A 101 3.77 16.83 20.61
CA ALA A 101 2.72 17.69 21.17
C ALA A 101 1.50 17.81 20.23
N ALA A 102 1.74 17.92 18.93
CA ALA A 102 0.67 17.93 17.92
C ALA A 102 -0.05 16.58 17.81
N MET A 103 0.67 15.46 17.94
CA MET A 103 0.05 14.12 18.03
C MET A 103 -0.83 13.98 19.26
N GLN A 104 -0.38 14.49 20.40
CA GLN A 104 -1.19 14.52 21.63
C GLN A 104 -2.50 15.29 21.44
N GLN A 105 -2.44 16.46 20.82
CA GLN A 105 -3.65 17.25 20.52
C GLN A 105 -4.62 16.50 19.62
N LEU A 106 -4.13 15.81 18.58
CA LEU A 106 -4.97 14.96 17.72
C LEU A 106 -5.60 13.82 18.51
N PHE A 107 -4.82 13.17 19.37
CA PHE A 107 -5.28 12.07 20.22
C PHE A 107 -6.37 12.55 21.20
N ASP A 108 -6.18 13.70 21.85
CA ASP A 108 -7.15 14.33 22.76
C ASP A 108 -8.45 14.72 22.04
N ARG A 109 -8.38 15.03 20.74
CA ARG A 109 -9.54 15.29 19.86
C ARG A 109 -10.24 14.02 19.35
N GLY A 110 -9.79 12.84 19.81
CA GLY A 110 -10.40 11.56 19.49
C GLY A 110 -9.87 10.86 18.24
N VAL A 111 -8.79 11.33 17.64
CA VAL A 111 -8.16 10.62 16.52
C VAL A 111 -7.57 9.30 17.00
N ARG A 112 -7.88 8.21 16.28
CA ARG A 112 -7.36 6.87 16.54
C ARG A 112 -6.71 6.21 15.32
N HIS A 113 -6.85 6.80 14.14
CA HIS A 113 -6.28 6.26 12.90
C HIS A 113 -5.27 7.26 12.32
N PHE A 114 -3.99 6.91 12.40
CA PHE A 114 -2.89 7.73 11.91
C PHE A 114 -2.17 7.05 10.75
N LYS A 115 -1.90 7.79 9.67
CA LYS A 115 -1.02 7.36 8.60
C LYS A 115 0.11 8.36 8.43
N PHE A 116 1.33 7.89 8.65
CA PHE A 116 2.53 8.66 8.37
C PHE A 116 2.79 8.68 6.86
N VAL A 117 3.12 9.87 6.35
CA VAL A 117 3.51 10.06 4.93
C VAL A 117 5.02 10.13 4.75
N ASP A 118 5.77 9.91 5.82
CA ASP A 118 7.22 9.77 5.82
C ASP A 118 7.64 8.60 4.94
N ARG A 119 8.56 8.83 4.00
CA ARG A 119 8.99 7.80 3.02
C ARG A 119 9.95 6.77 3.60
N THR A 120 10.53 7.03 4.76
CA THR A 120 11.58 6.22 5.38
C THR A 120 11.55 6.38 6.89
N PHE A 121 10.46 5.92 7.51
CA PHE A 121 10.21 6.13 8.93
C PHE A 121 11.38 5.71 9.82
N ASN A 122 11.95 4.53 9.60
CA ASN A 122 13.02 3.97 10.42
C ASN A 122 14.45 4.42 10.03
N LEU A 123 14.58 5.56 9.37
CA LEU A 123 15.91 6.10 9.02
C LEU A 123 16.65 6.66 10.24
N ASN A 124 15.96 7.44 11.09
CA ASN A 124 16.46 7.93 12.36
C ASN A 124 15.88 7.09 13.50
N ILE A 125 16.66 6.14 13.98
CA ILE A 125 16.22 5.15 14.97
C ILE A 125 15.73 5.78 16.26
N ALA A 126 16.39 6.83 16.76
CA ALA A 126 16.01 7.50 18.00
C ALA A 126 14.64 8.18 17.87
N THR A 127 14.41 8.91 16.78
CA THR A 127 13.12 9.55 16.47
C THR A 127 12.03 8.52 16.29
N SER A 128 12.28 7.46 15.51
CA SER A 128 11.30 6.40 15.25
C SER A 128 10.89 5.68 16.53
N ARG A 129 11.87 5.36 17.38
CA ARG A 129 11.62 4.75 18.69
C ARG A 129 10.75 5.64 19.57
N ALA A 130 11.06 6.94 19.64
CA ALA A 130 10.29 7.89 20.44
C ALA A 130 8.84 8.02 19.94
N ILE A 131 8.62 8.04 18.63
CA ILE A 131 7.28 8.09 18.04
C ILE A 131 6.52 6.78 18.31
N LEU A 132 7.13 5.62 18.11
CA LEU A 132 6.51 4.33 18.43
C LEU A 132 6.15 4.24 19.91
N GLN A 133 7.08 4.65 20.81
CA GLN A 133 6.84 4.66 22.25
C GLN A 133 5.67 5.57 22.62
N PHE A 134 5.57 6.76 22.02
CA PHE A 134 4.44 7.66 22.23
C PHE A 134 3.11 6.97 21.92
N PHE A 135 2.97 6.30 20.77
CA PHE A 135 1.74 5.60 20.43
C PHE A 135 1.49 4.37 21.32
N LEU A 136 2.54 3.69 21.75
CA LEU A 136 2.42 2.57 22.68
C LEU A 136 1.93 3.03 24.06
N ASP A 137 2.45 4.17 24.56
CA ASP A 137 2.03 4.77 25.82
C ASP A 137 0.57 5.26 25.81
N HIS A 138 0.05 5.53 24.60
CA HIS A 138 -1.34 5.95 24.37
C HIS A 138 -2.20 4.80 23.81
N MET A 139 -1.77 3.55 23.97
CA MET A 139 -2.47 2.41 23.37
C MET A 139 -3.85 2.23 24.00
N GLU A 140 -4.87 2.26 23.15
CA GLU A 140 -6.25 1.99 23.51
C GLU A 140 -7.01 1.30 22.37
N PRO A 141 -8.17 0.69 22.61
CA PRO A 141 -8.96 0.04 21.57
C PRO A 141 -9.27 0.95 20.39
N GLY A 142 -9.00 0.48 19.18
CA GLY A 142 -9.21 1.22 17.94
C GLY A 142 -8.04 2.09 17.50
N LEU A 143 -6.98 2.24 18.29
CA LEU A 143 -5.76 2.90 17.83
C LEU A 143 -5.10 2.08 16.72
N PHE A 144 -4.84 2.74 15.59
CA PHE A 144 -4.19 2.17 14.43
C PHE A 144 -3.18 3.15 13.84
N VAL A 145 -1.94 2.70 13.66
CA VAL A 145 -0.85 3.53 13.14
C VAL A 145 -0.18 2.84 11.97
N HIS A 146 0.02 3.59 10.88
CA HIS A 146 0.59 3.09 9.64
C HIS A 146 1.86 3.88 9.27
N PHE A 147 2.98 3.18 9.01
CA PHE A 147 4.27 3.74 8.61
C PHE A 147 4.80 3.10 7.33
N GLU A 148 5.62 3.84 6.56
CA GLU A 148 6.47 3.28 5.51
C GLU A 148 7.85 2.92 6.10
N LEU A 149 8.27 1.66 5.97
CA LEU A 149 9.46 1.09 6.60
C LEU A 149 10.51 0.65 5.56
N ILE A 150 11.78 0.86 5.90
CA ILE A 150 12.91 0.28 5.16
C ILE A 150 13.16 -1.13 5.72
N PRO A 151 13.01 -2.19 4.92
CA PRO A 151 12.95 -3.56 5.45
C PRO A 151 14.28 -4.10 5.99
N ASP A 152 15.42 -3.64 5.49
CA ASP A 152 16.76 -4.11 5.89
C ASP A 152 17.36 -3.33 7.08
N ARG A 153 16.59 -2.38 7.67
CA ARG A 153 17.02 -1.52 8.78
C ARG A 153 16.08 -1.65 9.99
N LEU A 154 16.15 -2.78 10.67
CA LEU A 154 15.33 -3.05 11.85
C LEU A 154 16.19 -3.51 13.04
N PRO A 155 16.88 -2.57 13.74
CA PRO A 155 17.71 -2.90 14.90
C PRO A 155 16.86 -3.33 16.09
N ASP A 156 17.50 -4.04 17.04
CA ASP A 156 16.82 -4.60 18.22
C ASP A 156 16.07 -3.54 19.03
N SER A 157 16.60 -2.33 19.15
CA SER A 157 15.93 -1.23 19.86
C SER A 157 14.59 -0.79 19.26
N LEU A 158 14.35 -1.04 17.95
CA LEU A 158 13.03 -0.86 17.35
C LEU A 158 12.18 -2.12 17.50
N ARG A 159 12.78 -3.31 17.34
CA ARG A 159 12.08 -4.59 17.52
C ARG A 159 11.43 -4.70 18.90
N GLU A 160 12.16 -4.31 19.97
CA GLU A 160 11.66 -4.31 21.33
C GLU A 160 10.36 -3.51 21.53
N VAL A 161 10.24 -2.37 20.85
CA VAL A 161 9.04 -1.53 20.91
C VAL A 161 7.94 -2.06 20.02
N ILE A 162 8.27 -2.47 18.77
CA ILE A 162 7.31 -3.01 17.80
C ILE A 162 6.61 -4.25 18.34
N ALA A 163 7.34 -5.16 18.99
CA ALA A 163 6.79 -6.40 19.55
C ALA A 163 5.73 -6.19 20.65
N GLN A 164 5.65 -4.99 21.24
CA GLN A 164 4.69 -4.65 22.28
C GLN A 164 3.35 -4.17 21.74
N PHE A 165 3.25 -3.87 20.43
CA PHE A 165 1.99 -3.41 19.84
C PHE A 165 0.98 -4.56 19.74
N PRO A 166 -0.26 -4.35 20.19
CA PRO A 166 -1.33 -5.33 20.03
C PRO A 166 -1.59 -5.64 18.54
N PRO A 167 -1.99 -6.88 18.22
CA PRO A 167 -2.38 -7.23 16.86
C PRO A 167 -3.44 -6.28 16.30
N GLY A 168 -3.25 -5.86 15.05
CA GLY A 168 -4.17 -4.95 14.35
C GLY A 168 -4.02 -3.46 14.70
N SER A 169 -3.06 -3.07 15.56
CA SER A 169 -2.82 -1.66 15.90
C SER A 169 -1.68 -1.02 15.10
N LEU A 170 -0.82 -1.81 14.47
CA LEU A 170 0.35 -1.35 13.74
C LEU A 170 0.41 -1.96 12.34
N GLN A 171 0.66 -1.12 11.34
CA GLN A 171 0.91 -1.55 9.96
C GLN A 171 2.20 -0.96 9.43
N PHE A 172 2.97 -1.77 8.73
CA PHE A 172 4.11 -1.33 7.94
C PHE A 172 3.87 -1.54 6.44
N GLU A 173 4.02 -0.46 5.68
CA GLU A 173 4.14 -0.48 4.23
C GLU A 173 5.62 -0.60 3.87
N ILE A 174 5.98 -1.64 3.13
CA ILE A 174 7.37 -2.04 2.89
C ILE A 174 7.59 -2.15 1.39
N GLY A 175 8.24 -1.15 0.82
CA GLY A 175 8.61 -1.17 -0.58
C GLY A 175 9.72 -2.20 -0.85
N ILE A 176 9.39 -3.29 -1.52
CA ILE A 176 10.35 -4.28 -2.03
C ILE A 176 10.68 -3.95 -3.49
N GLN A 177 9.66 -3.73 -4.30
CA GLN A 177 9.65 -3.35 -5.71
C GLN A 177 10.06 -4.48 -6.65
N THR A 178 11.19 -5.13 -6.42
CA THR A 178 11.68 -6.33 -7.08
C THR A 178 12.65 -7.07 -6.15
N LEU A 179 12.86 -8.36 -6.37
CA LEU A 179 13.90 -9.17 -5.75
C LEU A 179 14.98 -9.59 -6.77
N ASN A 180 14.99 -8.98 -7.94
CA ASN A 180 16.02 -9.18 -8.96
C ASN A 180 17.13 -8.15 -8.79
N THR A 181 18.33 -8.61 -8.39
CA THR A 181 19.49 -7.75 -8.10
C THR A 181 19.98 -6.94 -9.30
N GLU A 182 19.84 -7.48 -10.54
CA GLU A 182 20.18 -6.76 -11.77
C GLU A 182 19.20 -5.61 -12.02
N VAL A 183 17.91 -5.86 -11.82
CA VAL A 183 16.87 -4.85 -11.93
C VAL A 183 17.02 -3.78 -10.83
N GLU A 184 17.34 -4.18 -9.60
CA GLU A 184 17.66 -3.24 -8.51
C GLU A 184 18.80 -2.29 -8.88
N ALA A 185 19.86 -2.83 -9.45
CA ALA A 185 21.01 -2.02 -9.90
C ALA A 185 20.60 -1.00 -10.98
N LEU A 186 19.74 -1.41 -11.94
CA LEU A 186 19.23 -0.54 -13.00
C LEU A 186 18.40 0.63 -12.45
N ILE A 187 17.58 0.39 -11.45
CA ILE A 187 16.69 1.42 -10.86
C ILE A 187 17.32 2.13 -9.67
N SER A 188 18.64 2.03 -9.49
CA SER A 188 19.40 2.65 -8.39
C SER A 188 18.86 2.31 -7.00
N ARG A 189 18.36 1.08 -6.84
CA ARG A 189 17.90 0.53 -5.57
C ARG A 189 18.95 -0.45 -5.03
N ARG A 190 19.15 -0.46 -3.73
CA ARG A 190 20.04 -1.40 -3.05
C ARG A 190 19.30 -1.95 -1.83
N GLN A 191 19.20 -3.25 -1.74
CA GLN A 191 18.58 -3.97 -0.63
C GLN A 191 19.49 -5.11 -0.17
N ASP A 192 19.54 -5.35 1.12
CA ASP A 192 20.15 -6.53 1.71
C ASP A 192 19.07 -7.62 1.82
N HIS A 193 19.02 -8.54 0.86
CA HIS A 193 17.96 -9.54 0.75
C HIS A 193 17.94 -10.49 1.95
N ASP A 194 19.09 -10.80 2.55
CA ASP A 194 19.16 -11.68 3.72
C ASP A 194 18.55 -10.99 4.95
N LYS A 195 18.92 -9.73 5.18
CA LYS A 195 18.30 -8.92 6.26
C LYS A 195 16.84 -8.67 6.01
N LEU A 196 16.43 -8.35 4.77
CA LEU A 196 15.05 -8.19 4.38
C LEU A 196 14.25 -9.44 4.72
N ALA A 197 14.68 -10.61 4.26
CA ALA A 197 14.01 -11.88 4.53
C ALA A 197 13.94 -12.20 6.03
N HIS A 198 15.04 -11.97 6.76
CA HIS A 198 15.10 -12.16 8.20
C HIS A 198 14.11 -11.23 8.93
N ASN A 199 14.08 -9.95 8.58
CA ASN A 199 13.22 -8.96 9.21
C ASN A 199 11.74 -9.18 8.90
N LEU A 200 11.38 -9.55 7.67
CA LEU A 200 10.00 -9.88 7.31
C LEU A 200 9.48 -11.09 8.08
N ARG A 201 10.30 -12.17 8.18
CA ARG A 201 9.94 -13.34 8.97
C ARG A 201 9.76 -12.98 10.43
N TRP A 202 10.70 -12.23 11.01
CA TRP A 202 10.60 -11.79 12.40
C TRP A 202 9.33 -10.98 12.65
N LEU A 203 9.02 -9.99 11.81
CA LEU A 203 7.78 -9.20 11.91
C LEU A 203 6.54 -10.11 11.85
N GLN A 204 6.54 -11.11 10.97
CA GLN A 204 5.44 -12.03 10.78
C GLN A 204 5.25 -12.98 11.95
N THR A 205 6.35 -13.52 12.55
CA THR A 205 6.26 -14.56 13.56
C THR A 205 6.25 -14.04 14.98
N GLU A 206 6.92 -12.91 15.23
CA GLU A 206 7.15 -12.40 16.59
C GLU A 206 6.31 -11.14 16.91
N THR A 207 5.50 -10.65 15.97
CA THR A 207 4.69 -9.45 16.20
C THR A 207 3.27 -9.61 15.66
N GLY A 208 2.35 -8.76 16.14
CA GLY A 208 0.99 -8.62 15.58
C GLY A 208 0.89 -7.57 14.46
N THR A 209 2.01 -7.17 13.88
CA THR A 209 2.05 -6.09 12.88
C THR A 209 1.48 -6.55 11.54
N HIS A 210 0.64 -5.72 10.93
CA HIS A 210 0.15 -5.95 9.58
C HIS A 210 1.22 -5.55 8.56
N LEU A 211 1.62 -6.49 7.71
CA LEU A 211 2.65 -6.27 6.68
C LEU A 211 2.01 -6.06 5.31
N HIS A 212 2.26 -4.89 4.73
CA HIS A 212 1.89 -4.52 3.39
C HIS A 212 3.17 -4.33 2.57
N THR A 213 3.43 -5.21 1.63
CA THR A 213 4.63 -5.16 0.78
C THR A 213 4.29 -4.73 -0.64
N ASP A 214 5.22 -4.04 -1.32
CA ASP A 214 5.01 -3.52 -2.66
C ASP A 214 5.94 -4.17 -3.67
N LEU A 215 5.39 -4.59 -4.82
CA LEU A 215 6.10 -4.97 -6.03
C LEU A 215 5.70 -4.07 -7.20
N ILE A 216 6.61 -3.85 -8.16
CA ILE A 216 6.34 -3.07 -9.38
C ILE A 216 6.54 -3.94 -10.62
N ILE A 217 5.49 -4.06 -11.43
CA ILE A 217 5.54 -4.69 -12.75
C ILE A 217 6.07 -3.69 -13.78
N GLY A 218 6.93 -4.17 -14.69
CA GLY A 218 7.39 -3.42 -15.84
C GLY A 218 8.65 -2.59 -15.58
N LEU A 219 9.41 -2.92 -14.55
CA LEU A 219 10.74 -2.36 -14.33
C LEU A 219 11.70 -2.70 -15.48
N PRO A 220 12.68 -1.83 -15.80
CA PRO A 220 13.62 -2.07 -16.89
C PRO A 220 14.40 -3.36 -16.67
N GLY A 221 14.44 -4.24 -17.68
CA GLY A 221 15.16 -5.51 -17.65
C GLY A 221 14.46 -6.66 -16.92
N GLU A 222 13.36 -6.41 -16.20
CA GLU A 222 12.60 -7.46 -15.54
C GLU A 222 11.68 -8.20 -16.51
N ASP A 223 11.78 -9.52 -16.53
CA ASP A 223 10.88 -10.39 -17.30
C ASP A 223 9.79 -11.02 -16.41
N LEU A 224 8.83 -11.69 -17.07
CA LEU A 224 7.72 -12.32 -16.37
C LEU A 224 8.17 -13.40 -15.37
N ALA A 225 9.20 -14.17 -15.72
CA ALA A 225 9.69 -15.25 -14.87
C ALA A 225 10.40 -14.70 -13.61
N SER A 226 11.16 -13.62 -13.76
CA SER A 226 11.79 -12.90 -12.65
C SER A 226 10.74 -12.32 -11.70
N PHE A 227 9.75 -11.60 -12.24
CA PHE A 227 8.64 -11.08 -11.44
C PHE A 227 7.89 -12.19 -10.70
N ALA A 228 7.60 -13.31 -11.37
CA ALA A 228 6.93 -14.45 -10.76
C ALA A 228 7.71 -15.03 -9.58
N ARG A 229 9.02 -15.21 -9.72
CA ARG A 229 9.89 -15.68 -8.61
C ARG A 229 9.88 -14.71 -7.44
N GLY A 230 9.96 -13.40 -7.68
CA GLY A 230 9.88 -12.37 -6.63
C GLY A 230 8.55 -12.41 -5.89
N PHE A 231 7.44 -12.53 -6.62
CA PHE A 231 6.11 -12.65 -6.06
C PHE A 231 5.96 -13.93 -5.20
N ASP A 232 6.40 -15.09 -5.72
CA ASP A 232 6.36 -16.35 -5.00
C ASP A 232 7.20 -16.31 -3.72
N THR A 233 8.35 -15.64 -3.76
CA THR A 233 9.20 -15.43 -2.58
C THR A 233 8.47 -14.60 -1.52
N LEU A 234 7.78 -13.51 -1.88
CA LEU A 234 7.00 -12.74 -0.92
C LEU A 234 5.81 -13.52 -0.35
N CYS A 235 5.13 -14.33 -1.17
CA CYS A 235 4.11 -15.24 -0.68
C CYS A 235 4.66 -16.20 0.38
N SER A 236 5.92 -16.68 0.22
CA SER A 236 6.56 -17.59 1.17
C SER A 236 6.89 -16.96 2.52
N PHE A 237 6.96 -15.63 2.61
CA PHE A 237 7.16 -14.91 3.88
C PHE A 237 5.85 -14.76 4.68
N GLY A 238 4.70 -15.10 4.11
CA GLY A 238 3.42 -15.04 4.80
C GLY A 238 2.91 -13.62 5.07
N VAL A 239 3.37 -12.62 4.29
CA VAL A 239 2.90 -11.23 4.41
C VAL A 239 1.40 -11.14 4.11
N GLN A 240 0.69 -10.26 4.82
CA GLN A 240 -0.77 -10.16 4.70
C GLN A 240 -1.22 -9.52 3.39
N GLU A 241 -0.47 -8.54 2.90
CA GLU A 241 -0.79 -7.87 1.64
C GLU A 241 0.44 -7.73 0.74
N ILE A 242 0.27 -8.01 -0.54
CA ILE A 242 1.26 -7.73 -1.59
C ILE A 242 0.61 -6.76 -2.57
N GLN A 243 0.94 -5.49 -2.50
CA GLN A 243 0.50 -4.51 -3.49
C GLN A 243 1.32 -4.68 -4.77
N VAL A 244 0.65 -5.00 -5.85
CA VAL A 244 1.27 -5.13 -7.17
C VAL A 244 1.03 -3.85 -7.95
N GLY A 245 2.02 -2.97 -7.97
CA GLY A 245 2.00 -1.72 -8.72
C GLY A 245 2.38 -1.91 -10.19
N ILE A 246 1.93 -1.00 -11.04
CA ILE A 246 2.34 -0.92 -12.43
C ILE A 246 3.27 0.27 -12.58
N LEU A 247 4.44 0.10 -13.18
CA LEU A 247 5.41 1.18 -13.37
C LEU A 247 4.76 2.38 -14.06
N LYS A 248 4.98 3.57 -13.49
CA LYS A 248 4.49 4.85 -14.04
C LYS A 248 5.66 5.74 -14.39
N ARG A 249 5.58 6.42 -15.54
CA ARG A 249 6.54 7.46 -15.90
C ARG A 249 6.19 8.77 -15.21
N LEU A 250 6.59 8.91 -13.97
CA LEU A 250 6.41 10.15 -13.23
C LEU A 250 7.38 11.22 -13.76
N ARG A 251 6.89 12.43 -13.91
CA ARG A 251 7.68 13.50 -14.53
C ARG A 251 8.83 13.93 -13.62
N GLY A 252 10.03 14.01 -14.20
CA GLY A 252 11.25 14.43 -13.53
C GLY A 252 12.02 13.27 -12.92
N THR A 253 11.44 12.06 -12.85
CA THR A 253 12.14 10.87 -12.38
C THR A 253 13.13 10.36 -13.43
N PRO A 254 14.28 9.80 -12.99
CA PRO A 254 15.30 9.28 -13.90
C PRO A 254 14.87 8.07 -14.74
N ILE A 255 13.76 7.40 -14.40
CA ILE A 255 13.27 6.19 -15.09
C ILE A 255 13.18 6.34 -16.63
N SER A 256 12.98 7.57 -17.10
CA SER A 256 12.89 7.86 -18.53
C SER A 256 14.17 7.56 -19.31
N ARG A 257 15.35 7.49 -18.67
CA ARG A 257 16.63 7.14 -19.31
C ARG A 257 16.67 5.70 -19.82
N HIS A 258 15.80 4.84 -19.26
CA HIS A 258 15.69 3.44 -19.63
C HIS A 258 14.72 3.19 -20.81
N GLN A 259 14.08 4.22 -21.36
CA GLN A 259 13.09 4.03 -22.42
C GLN A 259 13.68 3.37 -23.67
N GLU A 260 14.78 3.90 -24.18
CA GLU A 260 15.43 3.34 -25.38
C GLU A 260 16.11 1.99 -25.11
N PRO A 261 17.01 1.86 -24.08
CA PRO A 261 17.72 0.60 -23.84
C PRO A 261 16.81 -0.61 -23.58
N PHE A 262 15.66 -0.40 -22.96
CA PHE A 262 14.72 -1.47 -22.59
C PHE A 262 13.37 -1.40 -23.32
N ALA A 263 13.31 -0.61 -24.40
CA ALA A 263 12.10 -0.42 -25.23
C ALA A 263 10.84 -0.15 -24.38
N LEU A 264 10.96 0.71 -23.35
CA LEU A 264 9.85 1.03 -22.46
C LEU A 264 8.83 1.90 -23.17
N VAL A 265 7.62 1.39 -23.36
CA VAL A 265 6.50 2.14 -23.94
C VAL A 265 5.52 2.51 -22.84
N PHE A 266 5.30 3.81 -22.64
CA PHE A 266 4.36 4.33 -21.65
C PHE A 266 3.11 4.91 -22.28
N SER A 267 1.98 4.85 -21.56
CA SER A 267 0.77 5.57 -21.94
C SER A 267 1.05 7.06 -22.07
N ALA A 268 0.54 7.67 -23.13
CA ALA A 268 0.58 9.13 -23.31
C ALA A 268 -0.38 9.86 -22.35
N HIS A 269 -1.34 9.14 -21.77
CA HIS A 269 -2.37 9.66 -20.88
C HIS A 269 -2.17 9.22 -19.44
N PRO A 270 -2.66 10.00 -18.46
CA PRO A 270 -2.68 9.58 -17.06
C PRO A 270 -3.32 8.20 -16.89
N PRO A 271 -2.76 7.40 -15.99
CA PRO A 271 -1.69 7.64 -15.04
C PRO A 271 -0.27 7.36 -15.58
N TYR A 272 -0.03 7.40 -16.88
CA TYR A 272 1.27 7.22 -17.58
C TYR A 272 1.93 5.86 -17.29
N GLU A 273 1.13 4.82 -17.19
CA GLU A 273 1.58 3.46 -16.93
C GLU A 273 2.34 2.86 -18.11
N ILE A 274 3.27 1.95 -17.79
CA ILE A 274 3.97 1.14 -18.79
C ILE A 274 2.98 0.27 -19.56
N LEU A 275 3.17 0.19 -20.89
CA LEU A 275 2.35 -0.61 -21.81
C LEU A 275 3.07 -1.86 -22.27
N SER A 276 4.39 -1.77 -22.46
CA SER A 276 5.27 -2.88 -22.82
C SER A 276 6.72 -2.55 -22.52
N THR A 277 7.57 -3.56 -22.45
CA THR A 277 9.03 -3.48 -22.34
C THR A 277 9.67 -4.38 -23.38
N SER A 278 11.01 -4.42 -23.44
CA SER A 278 11.73 -5.38 -24.30
C SER A 278 11.49 -6.85 -23.93
N THR A 279 11.09 -7.12 -22.66
CA THR A 279 10.91 -8.46 -22.09
C THR A 279 9.44 -8.85 -21.87
N ILE A 280 8.54 -7.87 -21.81
CA ILE A 280 7.09 -8.07 -21.56
C ILE A 280 6.31 -7.33 -22.64
N ASP A 281 5.60 -8.08 -23.49
CA ASP A 281 4.76 -7.52 -24.53
C ASP A 281 3.46 -6.88 -23.97
N PHE A 282 2.75 -6.15 -24.82
CA PHE A 282 1.52 -5.45 -24.45
C PHE A 282 0.41 -6.41 -23.96
N ALA A 283 0.27 -7.58 -24.57
CA ALA A 283 -0.77 -8.54 -24.19
C ALA A 283 -0.51 -9.12 -22.80
N THR A 284 0.74 -9.47 -22.52
CA THR A 284 1.21 -9.94 -21.22
C THR A 284 1.11 -8.84 -20.16
N MET A 285 1.50 -7.59 -20.48
CA MET A 285 1.36 -6.44 -19.59
C MET A 285 -0.10 -6.20 -19.18
N ASN A 286 -1.04 -6.30 -20.13
CA ASN A 286 -2.46 -6.19 -19.82
C ASN A 286 -2.98 -7.36 -18.97
N ALA A 287 -2.44 -8.57 -19.15
CA ALA A 287 -2.77 -9.69 -18.26
C ALA A 287 -2.25 -9.47 -16.85
N LEU A 288 -1.05 -8.92 -16.69
CA LEU A 288 -0.46 -8.56 -15.39
C LEU A 288 -1.21 -7.41 -14.69
N ARG A 289 -1.73 -6.43 -15.44
CA ARG A 289 -2.62 -5.39 -14.86
C ARG A 289 -3.90 -5.99 -14.27
N ARG A 290 -4.49 -6.96 -14.98
CA ARG A 290 -5.65 -7.69 -14.47
C ARG A 290 -5.31 -8.54 -13.27
N PHE A 291 -4.17 -9.22 -13.29
CA PHE A 291 -3.61 -9.94 -12.14
C PHE A 291 -3.51 -9.02 -10.93
N ALA A 292 -2.84 -7.88 -11.04
CA ALA A 292 -2.68 -6.92 -9.94
C ALA A 292 -4.02 -6.46 -9.36
N ARG A 293 -5.00 -6.15 -10.23
CA ARG A 293 -6.33 -5.73 -9.78
C ARG A 293 -7.12 -6.86 -9.12
N PHE A 294 -7.08 -8.07 -9.67
CA PHE A 294 -7.77 -9.21 -9.06
C PHE A 294 -7.07 -9.64 -7.77
N TRP A 295 -5.75 -9.56 -7.70
CA TRP A 295 -5.02 -9.81 -6.47
C TRP A 295 -5.49 -8.89 -5.34
N ASP A 296 -5.64 -7.59 -5.61
CA ASP A 296 -6.16 -6.64 -4.63
C ASP A 296 -7.56 -7.01 -4.11
N ILE A 297 -8.48 -7.42 -4.98
CA ILE A 297 -9.86 -7.71 -4.58
C ILE A 297 -10.07 -9.12 -4.00
N PHE A 298 -9.26 -10.10 -4.38
CA PHE A 298 -9.41 -11.47 -3.87
C PHE A 298 -8.45 -11.79 -2.71
N ALA A 299 -7.18 -11.42 -2.80
CA ALA A 299 -6.18 -11.72 -1.79
C ALA A 299 -6.04 -10.59 -0.76
N ASN A 300 -5.60 -9.40 -1.18
CA ASN A 300 -5.31 -8.29 -0.25
C ASN A 300 -6.54 -7.79 0.51
N SER A 301 -7.75 -8.05 0.03
CA SER A 301 -8.98 -7.67 0.75
C SER A 301 -9.16 -8.36 2.10
N GLY A 302 -8.45 -9.47 2.35
CA GLY A 302 -8.63 -10.33 3.51
C GLY A 302 -9.98 -11.07 3.55
N SER A 303 -10.77 -10.98 2.46
CA SER A 303 -12.10 -11.59 2.41
C SER A 303 -12.11 -13.08 2.11
N PHE A 304 -10.98 -13.64 1.64
CA PHE A 304 -10.89 -15.03 1.15
C PHE A 304 -9.60 -15.72 1.58
N VAL A 305 -9.19 -15.56 2.83
CA VAL A 305 -7.89 -16.07 3.34
C VAL A 305 -7.78 -17.59 3.18
N GLN A 306 -8.84 -18.34 3.54
CA GLN A 306 -8.82 -19.81 3.46
C GLN A 306 -8.88 -20.30 2.01
N LEU A 307 -9.76 -19.71 1.21
CA LEU A 307 -9.87 -20.06 -0.22
C LEU A 307 -8.62 -19.66 -1.00
N MET A 308 -7.97 -18.56 -0.64
CA MET A 308 -6.71 -18.13 -1.27
C MET A 308 -5.56 -19.09 -0.93
N LYS A 309 -5.45 -19.58 0.31
CA LYS A 309 -4.47 -20.65 0.65
C LYS A 309 -4.63 -21.86 -0.26
N LEU A 310 -5.86 -22.32 -0.47
CA LEU A 310 -6.15 -23.46 -1.37
C LEU A 310 -5.81 -23.13 -2.83
N LEU A 311 -6.27 -21.99 -3.33
CA LEU A 311 -6.07 -21.58 -4.71
C LEU A 311 -4.59 -21.43 -5.06
N LEU A 312 -3.79 -20.82 -4.19
CA LEU A 312 -2.36 -20.61 -4.41
C LEU A 312 -1.57 -21.93 -4.39
N ALA A 313 -2.08 -22.96 -3.75
CA ALA A 313 -1.48 -24.30 -3.70
C ALA A 313 -1.84 -25.20 -4.91
N LEU A 314 -2.67 -24.73 -5.86
CA LEU A 314 -3.04 -25.52 -7.05
C LEU A 314 -1.84 -25.84 -7.97
N GLN A 315 -0.82 -25.01 -7.95
CA GLN A 315 0.43 -25.21 -8.68
C GLN A 315 1.63 -24.95 -7.75
N PRO A 316 2.83 -25.41 -8.09
CA PRO A 316 4.04 -25.14 -7.31
C PRO A 316 4.37 -23.65 -7.14
N SER A 317 3.93 -22.80 -8.09
CA SER A 317 4.07 -21.36 -8.05
C SER A 317 2.74 -20.70 -7.68
N PRO A 318 2.66 -19.99 -6.53
CA PRO A 318 1.53 -19.14 -6.17
C PRO A 318 1.18 -18.13 -7.25
N PHE A 319 2.19 -17.50 -7.88
CA PHE A 319 1.99 -16.62 -9.02
C PHE A 319 1.28 -17.33 -10.16
N ALA A 320 1.75 -18.51 -10.58
CA ALA A 320 1.16 -19.25 -11.70
C ALA A 320 -0.29 -19.64 -11.41
N SER A 321 -0.59 -20.11 -10.20
CA SER A 321 -1.94 -20.42 -9.73
C SER A 321 -2.88 -19.22 -9.86
N PHE A 322 -2.48 -18.10 -9.29
CA PHE A 322 -3.32 -16.90 -9.31
C PHE A 322 -3.38 -16.24 -10.69
N PHE A 323 -2.31 -16.31 -11.47
CA PHE A 323 -2.30 -15.77 -12.84
C PHE A 323 -3.26 -16.55 -13.75
N ALA A 324 -3.32 -17.87 -13.62
CA ALA A 324 -4.32 -18.70 -14.30
C ALA A 324 -5.75 -18.31 -13.86
N PHE A 325 -6.00 -18.22 -12.57
CA PHE A 325 -7.29 -17.77 -12.02
C PHE A 325 -7.68 -16.37 -12.53
N SER A 326 -6.76 -15.42 -12.53
CA SER A 326 -7.03 -14.05 -12.99
C SER A 326 -7.43 -13.98 -14.46
N LYS A 327 -6.80 -14.79 -15.33
CA LYS A 327 -7.18 -14.92 -16.74
C LYS A 327 -8.57 -15.52 -16.88
N TRP A 328 -8.86 -16.58 -16.12
CA TRP A 328 -10.17 -17.23 -16.11
C TRP A 328 -11.26 -16.26 -15.64
N VAL A 329 -11.07 -15.54 -14.55
CA VAL A 329 -12.00 -14.52 -14.05
C VAL A 329 -12.30 -13.50 -15.13
N PHE A 330 -11.27 -12.96 -15.78
CA PHE A 330 -11.46 -11.97 -16.84
C PHE A 330 -12.24 -12.55 -18.02
N GLY A 331 -11.99 -13.80 -18.41
CA GLY A 331 -12.78 -14.51 -19.43
C GLY A 331 -14.27 -14.63 -19.08
N LYS A 332 -14.61 -14.77 -17.79
CA LYS A 332 -16.01 -14.88 -17.29
C LYS A 332 -16.72 -13.55 -17.13
N VAL A 333 -16.03 -12.48 -16.80
CA VAL A 333 -16.67 -11.19 -16.44
C VAL A 333 -16.36 -10.04 -17.39
N GLY A 334 -15.30 -10.10 -18.19
CA GLY A 334 -14.89 -9.07 -19.16
C GLY A 334 -14.50 -7.72 -18.57
N LYS A 335 -14.40 -7.59 -17.24
CA LYS A 335 -14.09 -6.33 -16.52
C LYS A 335 -13.26 -6.59 -15.26
N THR A 336 -12.66 -5.54 -14.70
CA THR A 336 -11.81 -5.61 -13.49
C THR A 336 -12.33 -4.78 -12.31
N ASN A 337 -13.44 -4.11 -12.48
CA ASN A 337 -14.07 -3.25 -11.47
C ASN A 337 -15.53 -3.61 -11.25
N ALA A 338 -16.12 -3.08 -10.18
CA ALA A 338 -17.51 -3.31 -9.80
C ALA A 338 -17.87 -4.82 -9.73
N ILE A 339 -16.99 -5.63 -9.12
CA ILE A 339 -17.24 -7.04 -8.81
C ILE A 339 -17.53 -7.12 -7.31
N GLY A 340 -18.82 -7.13 -6.95
CA GLY A 340 -19.25 -7.19 -5.54
C GLY A 340 -18.94 -8.56 -4.92
N LEU A 341 -18.94 -8.61 -3.57
CA LEU A 341 -18.59 -9.80 -2.78
C LEU A 341 -19.34 -11.07 -3.22
N ALA A 342 -20.65 -10.98 -3.45
CA ALA A 342 -21.43 -12.13 -3.94
C ALA A 342 -20.91 -12.70 -5.26
N ARG A 343 -20.52 -11.83 -6.19
CA ARG A 343 -19.96 -12.26 -7.47
C ARG A 343 -18.56 -12.82 -7.32
N GLN A 344 -17.74 -12.27 -6.39
CA GLN A 344 -16.42 -12.81 -6.07
C GLN A 344 -16.53 -14.22 -5.51
N CYS A 345 -17.45 -14.46 -4.55
CA CYS A 345 -17.75 -15.79 -4.01
C CYS A 345 -18.17 -16.76 -5.11
N GLN A 346 -19.09 -16.36 -6.00
CA GLN A 346 -19.54 -17.21 -7.09
C GLN A 346 -18.40 -17.56 -8.07
N LEU A 347 -17.51 -16.61 -8.37
CA LEU A 347 -16.34 -16.86 -9.25
C LEU A 347 -15.35 -17.85 -8.60
N LEU A 348 -15.06 -17.71 -7.30
CA LEU A 348 -14.22 -18.67 -6.59
C LEU A 348 -14.85 -20.06 -6.54
N TRP A 349 -16.15 -20.13 -6.30
CA TRP A 349 -16.90 -21.39 -6.33
C TRP A 349 -16.82 -22.06 -7.71
N ASP A 350 -17.18 -21.34 -8.76
CA ASP A 350 -17.19 -21.85 -10.13
C ASP A 350 -15.79 -22.36 -10.54
N TYR A 351 -14.74 -21.60 -10.20
CA TYR A 351 -13.37 -21.99 -10.52
C TYR A 351 -12.92 -23.23 -9.74
N LEU A 352 -13.06 -23.23 -8.40
CA LEU A 352 -12.55 -24.30 -7.56
C LEU A 352 -13.37 -25.58 -7.67
N VAL A 353 -14.70 -25.49 -7.72
CA VAL A 353 -15.58 -26.68 -7.79
C VAL A 353 -15.73 -27.18 -9.22
N THR A 354 -16.08 -26.28 -10.16
CA THR A 354 -16.46 -26.71 -11.52
C THR A 354 -15.24 -26.93 -12.42
N ASP A 355 -14.27 -26.01 -12.39
CA ASP A 355 -13.11 -26.09 -13.29
C ASP A 355 -11.95 -26.90 -12.69
N CYS A 356 -11.73 -26.82 -11.35
CA CYS A 356 -10.65 -27.55 -10.66
C CYS A 356 -11.10 -28.87 -10.02
N GLY A 357 -12.41 -29.12 -9.88
CA GLY A 357 -12.95 -30.40 -9.39
C GLY A 357 -12.82 -30.64 -7.89
N HIS A 358 -12.69 -29.57 -7.07
CA HIS A 358 -12.67 -29.69 -5.61
C HIS A 358 -14.03 -30.09 -5.05
N ASP A 359 -14.02 -30.76 -3.89
CA ASP A 359 -15.25 -31.14 -3.18
C ASP A 359 -16.09 -29.93 -2.78
N PRO A 360 -17.34 -29.84 -3.27
CA PRO A 360 -18.23 -28.71 -2.96
C PRO A 360 -18.44 -28.47 -1.47
N ALA A 361 -18.51 -29.53 -0.66
CA ALA A 361 -18.72 -29.39 0.79
C ALA A 361 -17.47 -28.79 1.48
N GLN A 362 -16.28 -29.13 1.01
CA GLN A 362 -15.05 -28.52 1.50
C GLN A 362 -14.99 -27.02 1.14
N ILE A 363 -15.27 -26.68 -0.12
CA ILE A 363 -15.24 -25.28 -0.57
C ILE A 363 -16.30 -24.44 0.16
N ALA A 364 -17.51 -24.99 0.37
CA ALA A 364 -18.55 -24.30 1.13
C ALA A 364 -18.10 -23.97 2.56
N ARG A 365 -17.48 -24.91 3.26
CA ARG A 365 -16.95 -24.70 4.62
C ARG A 365 -15.88 -23.61 4.65
N LEU A 366 -14.88 -23.66 3.74
CA LEU A 366 -13.83 -22.65 3.68
C LEU A 366 -14.40 -21.26 3.33
N MET A 367 -15.38 -21.19 2.43
CA MET A 367 -16.04 -19.94 2.06
C MET A 367 -16.83 -19.35 3.20
N MET A 368 -17.46 -20.16 4.03
CA MET A 368 -18.16 -19.70 5.23
C MET A 368 -17.20 -19.12 6.27
N LEU A 369 -16.05 -19.76 6.51
CA LEU A 369 -15.00 -19.20 7.37
C LEU A 369 -14.48 -17.85 6.85
N ASP A 370 -14.35 -17.71 5.54
CA ASP A 370 -13.95 -16.45 4.92
C ASP A 370 -15.05 -15.39 5.00
N LEU A 371 -16.33 -15.75 4.83
CA LEU A 371 -17.44 -14.82 4.97
C LEU A 371 -17.57 -14.26 6.38
N ASP A 372 -17.30 -15.05 7.42
CA ASP A 372 -17.27 -14.59 8.82
C ASP A 372 -16.28 -13.43 8.99
N ARG A 373 -15.10 -13.47 8.33
CA ARG A 373 -14.10 -12.39 8.34
C ARG A 373 -14.63 -11.07 7.75
N THR A 374 -15.64 -11.16 6.89
CA THR A 374 -16.31 -9.96 6.32
C THR A 374 -17.45 -9.42 7.21
N GLY A 375 -17.74 -10.10 8.32
CA GLY A 375 -18.91 -9.81 9.16
C GLY A 375 -20.23 -10.32 8.56
N ARG A 376 -20.17 -11.12 7.49
CA ARG A 376 -21.36 -11.73 6.87
C ARG A 376 -21.63 -13.10 7.45
N THR A 377 -22.70 -13.24 8.18
CA THR A 377 -23.12 -14.51 8.79
C THR A 377 -24.07 -15.34 7.92
N GLU A 378 -24.68 -14.75 6.89
CA GLU A 378 -25.63 -15.45 6.01
C GLU A 378 -24.91 -15.99 4.78
N PRO A 379 -25.08 -17.29 4.45
CA PRO A 379 -24.54 -17.89 3.26
C PRO A 379 -25.21 -17.31 2.00
N PHE A 380 -24.53 -17.44 0.88
CA PHE A 380 -25.18 -17.25 -0.42
C PHE A 380 -26.00 -18.51 -0.79
N PRO A 381 -27.08 -18.38 -1.58
CA PRO A 381 -28.00 -19.49 -1.88
C PRO A 381 -27.31 -20.75 -2.42
N PHE A 382 -26.24 -20.62 -3.18
CA PHE A 382 -25.51 -21.76 -3.75
C PHE A 382 -24.69 -22.54 -2.69
N LEU A 383 -24.47 -21.98 -1.51
CA LEU A 383 -23.78 -22.65 -0.40
C LEU A 383 -24.76 -23.41 0.54
N GLU A 384 -26.03 -23.00 0.56
CA GLU A 384 -27.02 -23.56 1.49
C GLU A 384 -27.14 -25.10 1.48
N PRO A 385 -27.04 -25.80 0.33
CA PRO A 385 -27.10 -27.26 0.28
C PRO A 385 -25.97 -27.96 1.04
N TYR A 386 -24.86 -27.26 1.30
CA TYR A 386 -23.64 -27.82 1.90
C TYR A 386 -23.39 -27.40 3.34
N ILE A 387 -24.33 -26.67 3.96
CA ILE A 387 -24.19 -26.11 5.32
C ILE A 387 -25.29 -26.64 6.23
N ASP A 388 -24.91 -27.07 7.44
CA ASP A 388 -25.89 -27.53 8.42
C ASP A 388 -26.79 -26.34 8.90
N ARG A 389 -28.11 -26.60 8.93
CA ARG A 389 -29.12 -25.65 9.41
C ARG A 389 -28.92 -25.25 10.89
N ALA A 390 -28.37 -26.11 11.71
CA ALA A 390 -28.10 -25.84 13.12
C ALA A 390 -26.93 -24.82 13.24
N GLU A 391 -25.86 -25.00 12.45
CA GLU A 391 -24.73 -24.06 12.34
C GLU A 391 -25.15 -22.69 11.86
N LEU A 392 -26.03 -22.61 10.86
CA LEU A 392 -26.61 -21.35 10.37
C LEU A 392 -27.39 -20.57 11.44
N ARG A 393 -28.12 -21.28 12.31
CA ARG A 393 -28.88 -20.65 13.41
C ARG A 393 -27.93 -20.09 14.48
N GLN A 394 -26.84 -20.76 14.78
CA GLN A 394 -25.83 -20.32 15.74
C GLN A 394 -25.13 -19.06 15.22
N ARG A 395 -24.67 -19.03 13.97
CA ARG A 395 -24.02 -17.89 13.32
C ARG A 395 -24.87 -16.63 13.29
N LYS A 396 -26.19 -16.77 13.06
CA LYS A 396 -27.15 -15.65 13.12
C LYS A 396 -27.24 -14.99 14.50
N ARG A 397 -26.96 -15.74 15.58
CA ARG A 397 -26.94 -15.19 16.95
C ARG A 397 -25.65 -14.43 17.28
N GLU A 398 -24.56 -14.77 16.62
CA GLU A 398 -23.20 -14.23 16.84
C GLU A 398 -22.89 -13.01 15.96
N ARG A 399 -23.89 -12.40 15.34
CA ARG A 399 -23.75 -11.31 14.37
C ARG A 399 -22.96 -10.13 14.96
N LEU A 400 -21.84 -9.77 14.34
CA LEU A 400 -21.05 -8.60 14.66
C LEU A 400 -21.81 -7.30 14.36
N SER A 401 -21.69 -6.31 15.23
CA SER A 401 -22.38 -5.01 15.08
C SER A 401 -21.81 -4.13 13.97
N GLN A 402 -20.57 -4.38 13.55
CA GLN A 402 -19.88 -3.64 12.49
C GLN A 402 -19.06 -4.59 11.61
N ALA A 403 -18.95 -4.26 10.31
CA ALA A 403 -18.09 -5.00 9.38
C ALA A 403 -16.61 -4.81 9.76
N PRO A 404 -15.82 -5.89 9.86
CA PRO A 404 -14.40 -5.80 10.18
C PRO A 404 -13.61 -4.98 9.15
N SER A 405 -12.59 -4.24 9.60
CA SER A 405 -11.69 -3.51 8.72
C SER A 405 -10.89 -4.46 7.82
N ARG A 406 -10.26 -3.93 6.76
CA ARG A 406 -9.40 -4.74 5.88
C ARG A 406 -8.28 -5.43 6.67
N GLN A 407 -7.61 -4.71 7.56
CA GLN A 407 -6.52 -5.22 8.37
C GLN A 407 -6.99 -6.30 9.36
N SER A 408 -8.13 -6.07 10.04
CA SER A 408 -8.66 -7.06 11.00
C SER A 408 -9.11 -8.37 10.35
N ARG A 409 -9.41 -8.39 9.05
CA ARG A 409 -9.73 -9.62 8.32
C ARG A 409 -8.52 -10.55 8.14
N HIS A 410 -7.31 -10.02 8.26
CA HIS A 410 -6.07 -10.81 8.20
C HIS A 410 -5.60 -11.31 9.57
N LEU A 411 -6.23 -10.88 10.67
CA LEU A 411 -5.94 -11.43 11.98
C LEU A 411 -6.36 -12.91 12.02
N ASP A 412 -5.54 -13.75 12.65
CA ASP A 412 -5.73 -15.22 12.73
C ASP A 412 -5.72 -15.92 11.35
N ALA A 413 -4.97 -15.40 10.40
CA ALA A 413 -4.87 -15.90 9.03
C ALA A 413 -3.85 -17.06 8.85
#